data_535ffb75727a736b78df4e1c800905af
#
_entry.id   535ffb75727a736b78df4e1c800905af
#
_cell.length_a   1.000
_cell.length_b   1.000
_cell.length_c   1.000
_cell.angle_alpha   90.00
_cell.angle_beta   90.00
_cell.angle_gamma   90.00
#
_symmetry.space_group_name_H-M   'P 1'
#
loop_
_entity.id
_entity.type
_entity.pdbx_description
1 polymer ?
#
loop_
_entity_poly.entity_id
_entity_poly.type
_entity_poly.pdbx_seq_one_letter_code
_entity_poly.pdbx_strand_id
1 'polypeptide(L)'
;MIKYWANLLHLYQPPTQDREVLDRINNSCYLPLLRMLDNHPHIKTTFNISGVLLELLDQSNHQETLQLFRKLAFKGNIEIIGTAKFHPLLPIIPEKEVARQIQLNRETNLHYFGKDTSSGFFPPELAINDNILKIIKELGYTWTIVSGIASELGKWFTDKIQKNQQGLIIFYRDDIISNKIAFNHIPAEDFVNKVLLGENYKAEESKEGKYCKRGIKQIPNSEFLITALDGETFGHHIANYQDIFLQQVYHLIEYHPSDIKTVFLSDLIDLFPTAGITKPKPSSWSTTGKDLEHGVYFPLWSHPSNPVHKVQNKIAKALDKLISICDTYYLKNLIDQNYYNSARYFYDRSLYSCSSWWASMRPSWSPILIFKGANMMMLAALNAKLALTYAKVKEEYIKDESEEIYDQITNYFGQLLTELSKQSSNLLNAKIS
;
A
#
# COMPACT_ATOMS: atom_id res chain seq x y z
N MET A 1 -33.69 -1.33 -6.39
CA MET A 1 -32.44 -0.49 -6.32
C MET A 1 -31.28 -1.45 -6.39
N ILE A 2 -30.39 -1.31 -7.39
CA ILE A 2 -29.22 -2.19 -7.50
C ILE A 2 -28.10 -1.64 -6.63
N LYS A 3 -27.50 -2.49 -5.80
CA LYS A 3 -26.30 -2.18 -5.04
C LYS A 3 -25.07 -2.75 -5.77
N TYR A 4 -24.13 -1.87 -6.06
CA TYR A 4 -22.85 -2.26 -6.66
C TYR A 4 -21.80 -2.37 -5.56
N TRP A 5 -21.18 -3.54 -5.43
CA TRP A 5 -20.06 -3.73 -4.50
C TRP A 5 -18.77 -3.84 -5.30
N ALA A 6 -17.89 -2.84 -5.12
CA ALA A 6 -16.53 -2.83 -5.64
C ALA A 6 -15.56 -3.18 -4.49
N ASN A 7 -15.05 -4.41 -4.50
CA ASN A 7 -14.10 -4.89 -3.51
C ASN A 7 -12.68 -4.81 -4.06
N LEU A 8 -11.76 -4.18 -3.31
CA LEU A 8 -10.34 -4.13 -3.61
C LEU A 8 -9.56 -4.93 -2.56
N LEU A 9 -8.75 -5.87 -3.03
CA LEU A 9 -7.82 -6.63 -2.20
C LEU A 9 -6.39 -6.19 -2.49
N HIS A 10 -5.71 -5.70 -1.45
CA HIS A 10 -4.31 -5.35 -1.48
C HIS A 10 -3.46 -6.55 -1.10
N LEU A 11 -2.49 -6.92 -1.95
CA LEU A 11 -1.56 -8.02 -1.72
C LEU A 11 -0.12 -7.52 -1.73
N TYR A 12 0.55 -7.72 -0.62
CA TYR A 12 1.92 -7.26 -0.46
C TYR A 12 2.69 -8.13 0.54
N GLN A 13 3.96 -8.40 0.22
CA GLN A 13 4.94 -8.90 1.18
C GLN A 13 6.24 -8.10 1.05
N PRO A 14 6.93 -7.81 2.18
CA PRO A 14 8.14 -6.98 2.14
C PRO A 14 9.28 -7.69 1.40
N PRO A 15 10.22 -6.93 0.79
CA PRO A 15 11.38 -7.51 0.10
C PRO A 15 12.31 -8.32 1.02
N THR A 16 12.11 -8.20 2.33
CA THR A 16 12.85 -8.94 3.38
C THR A 16 12.08 -10.15 3.92
N GLN A 17 11.00 -10.55 3.24
CA GLN A 17 10.15 -11.65 3.72
C GLN A 17 10.90 -12.98 3.71
N ASP A 18 10.77 -13.71 4.81
CA ASP A 18 11.33 -15.04 4.92
C ASP A 18 10.51 -16.02 4.07
N ARG A 19 11.19 -16.91 3.35
CA ARG A 19 10.58 -17.86 2.41
C ARG A 19 9.52 -18.73 3.09
N GLU A 20 9.82 -19.29 4.26
CA GLU A 20 8.87 -20.13 5.00
C GLU A 20 7.57 -19.40 5.37
N VAL A 21 7.68 -18.10 5.65
CA VAL A 21 6.50 -17.26 5.92
C VAL A 21 5.71 -17.04 4.64
N LEU A 22 6.37 -16.74 3.53
CA LEU A 22 5.73 -16.59 2.22
C LEU A 22 5.02 -17.89 1.79
N ASP A 23 5.66 -19.04 1.96
CA ASP A 23 5.09 -20.36 1.63
C ASP A 23 3.79 -20.60 2.44
N ARG A 24 3.79 -20.27 3.74
CA ARG A 24 2.58 -20.34 4.57
C ARG A 24 1.47 -19.42 4.08
N ILE A 25 1.80 -18.16 3.78
CA ILE A 25 0.83 -17.17 3.30
C ILE A 25 0.25 -17.61 1.95
N ASN A 26 1.09 -18.07 1.04
CA ASN A 26 0.63 -18.58 -0.25
C ASN A 26 -0.39 -19.71 -0.08
N ASN A 27 -0.07 -20.70 0.78
CA ASN A 27 -0.89 -21.89 0.96
C ASN A 27 -2.16 -21.64 1.78
N SER A 28 -2.13 -20.71 2.72
CA SER A 28 -3.30 -20.42 3.57
C SER A 28 -4.18 -19.29 3.05
N CYS A 29 -3.66 -18.43 2.16
CA CYS A 29 -4.36 -17.24 1.69
C CYS A 29 -4.41 -17.14 0.16
N TYR A 30 -3.26 -16.89 -0.52
CA TYR A 30 -3.31 -16.52 -1.94
C TYR A 30 -3.90 -17.62 -2.83
N LEU A 31 -3.41 -18.85 -2.71
CA LEU A 31 -3.87 -19.96 -3.52
C LEU A 31 -5.34 -20.33 -3.25
N PRO A 32 -5.81 -20.46 -1.98
CA PRO A 32 -7.23 -20.69 -1.69
C PRO A 32 -8.13 -19.56 -2.19
N LEU A 33 -7.74 -18.29 -1.99
CA LEU A 33 -8.49 -17.12 -2.44
C LEU A 33 -8.69 -17.12 -3.97
N LEU A 34 -7.63 -17.39 -4.73
CA LEU A 34 -7.69 -17.41 -6.19
C LEU A 34 -8.50 -18.60 -6.72
N ARG A 35 -8.39 -19.78 -6.09
CA ARG A 35 -9.22 -20.95 -6.42
C ARG A 35 -10.68 -20.69 -6.14
N MET A 36 -11.00 -20.03 -5.04
CA MET A 36 -12.36 -19.61 -4.73
C MET A 36 -12.91 -18.68 -5.82
N LEU A 37 -12.16 -17.64 -6.22
CA LEU A 37 -12.59 -16.74 -7.28
C LEU A 37 -12.76 -17.43 -8.65
N ASP A 38 -11.92 -18.44 -8.95
CA ASP A 38 -12.08 -19.23 -10.19
C ASP A 38 -13.37 -20.06 -10.20
N ASN A 39 -13.89 -20.43 -9.02
CA ASN A 39 -15.17 -21.13 -8.85
C ASN A 39 -16.39 -20.19 -8.86
N HIS A 40 -16.19 -18.88 -8.77
CA HIS A 40 -17.25 -17.86 -8.81
C HIS A 40 -17.09 -16.92 -10.01
N PRO A 41 -17.40 -17.39 -11.26
CA PRO A 41 -17.06 -16.66 -12.49
C PRO A 41 -17.83 -15.34 -12.68
N HIS A 42 -18.91 -15.12 -11.92
CA HIS A 42 -19.69 -13.89 -11.97
C HIS A 42 -19.22 -12.84 -10.96
N ILE A 43 -18.34 -13.21 -10.04
CA ILE A 43 -17.78 -12.30 -9.06
C ILE A 43 -16.59 -11.53 -9.67
N LYS A 44 -16.63 -10.22 -9.52
CA LYS A 44 -15.57 -9.31 -9.93
C LYS A 44 -14.87 -8.74 -8.70
N THR A 45 -13.55 -8.71 -8.71
CA THR A 45 -12.73 -8.15 -7.62
C THR A 45 -11.54 -7.38 -8.20
N THR A 46 -11.30 -6.20 -7.69
CA THR A 46 -10.10 -5.41 -8.04
C THR A 46 -8.94 -5.84 -7.14
N PHE A 47 -7.79 -6.13 -7.75
CA PHE A 47 -6.57 -6.48 -7.03
C PHE A 47 -5.50 -5.41 -7.20
N ASN A 48 -4.92 -5.03 -6.09
CA ASN A 48 -3.63 -4.37 -6.04
C ASN A 48 -2.58 -5.42 -5.64
N ILE A 49 -1.63 -5.70 -6.51
CA ILE A 49 -0.53 -6.64 -6.26
C ILE A 49 0.78 -5.88 -6.41
N SER A 50 1.57 -5.80 -5.34
CA SER A 50 2.89 -5.18 -5.43
C SER A 50 3.83 -6.03 -6.27
N GLY A 51 4.65 -5.39 -7.11
CA GLY A 51 5.57 -6.10 -7.99
C GLY A 51 6.60 -6.95 -7.22
N VAL A 52 6.98 -6.53 -6.02
CA VAL A 52 7.87 -7.34 -5.16
C VAL A 52 7.22 -8.66 -4.76
N LEU A 53 5.91 -8.70 -4.52
CA LEU A 53 5.23 -9.95 -4.21
C LEU A 53 5.25 -10.92 -5.38
N LEU A 54 5.04 -10.43 -6.61
CA LEU A 54 5.12 -11.26 -7.82
C LEU A 54 6.52 -11.87 -7.98
N GLU A 55 7.58 -11.06 -7.77
CA GLU A 55 8.97 -11.56 -7.80
C GLU A 55 9.23 -12.60 -6.70
N LEU A 56 8.76 -12.38 -5.49
CA LEU A 56 8.94 -13.31 -4.37
C LEU A 56 8.22 -14.65 -4.61
N LEU A 57 7.00 -14.63 -5.16
CA LEU A 57 6.25 -15.82 -5.53
C LEU A 57 6.98 -16.63 -6.63
N ASP A 58 7.55 -15.94 -7.63
CA ASP A 58 8.31 -16.56 -8.70
C ASP A 58 9.61 -17.19 -8.18
N GLN A 59 10.39 -16.43 -7.42
CA GLN A 59 11.63 -16.89 -6.78
C GLN A 59 11.42 -18.09 -5.84
N SER A 60 10.24 -18.16 -5.21
CA SER A 60 9.84 -19.27 -4.32
C SER A 60 9.15 -20.42 -5.06
N ASN A 61 9.04 -20.34 -6.40
CA ASN A 61 8.44 -21.36 -7.27
C ASN A 61 6.92 -21.58 -7.05
N HIS A 62 6.18 -20.53 -6.65
CA HIS A 62 4.71 -20.57 -6.53
C HIS A 62 4.02 -20.35 -7.89
N GLN A 63 4.35 -21.17 -8.87
CA GLN A 63 3.91 -21.01 -10.25
C GLN A 63 2.40 -21.17 -10.44
N GLU A 64 1.76 -22.03 -9.65
CA GLU A 64 0.30 -22.20 -9.70
C GLU A 64 -0.42 -20.89 -9.33
N THR A 65 0.03 -20.21 -8.29
CA THR A 65 -0.53 -18.92 -7.85
C THR A 65 -0.38 -17.85 -8.95
N LEU A 66 0.80 -17.76 -9.56
CA LEU A 66 1.04 -16.83 -10.67
C LEU A 66 0.19 -17.15 -11.92
N GLN A 67 0.00 -18.43 -12.23
CA GLN A 67 -0.86 -18.86 -13.33
C GLN A 67 -2.33 -18.56 -13.07
N LEU A 68 -2.81 -18.72 -11.84
CA LEU A 68 -4.18 -18.37 -11.47
C LEU A 68 -4.42 -16.85 -11.54
N PHE A 69 -3.50 -16.02 -11.11
CA PHE A 69 -3.60 -14.56 -11.31
C PHE A 69 -3.76 -14.21 -12.79
N ARG A 70 -2.89 -14.76 -13.65
CA ARG A 70 -2.97 -14.55 -15.11
C ARG A 70 -4.31 -15.03 -15.69
N LYS A 71 -4.74 -16.22 -15.31
CA LYS A 71 -5.99 -16.84 -15.77
C LYS A 71 -7.20 -15.97 -15.41
N LEU A 72 -7.30 -15.55 -14.16
CA LEU A 72 -8.42 -14.73 -13.67
C LEU A 72 -8.41 -13.32 -14.27
N ALA A 73 -7.24 -12.71 -14.45
CA ALA A 73 -7.11 -11.42 -15.13
C ALA A 73 -7.48 -11.51 -16.62
N PHE A 74 -7.13 -12.62 -17.29
CA PHE A 74 -7.50 -12.85 -18.69
C PHE A 74 -9.00 -13.13 -18.85
N LYS A 75 -9.61 -13.88 -17.94
CA LYS A 75 -11.06 -14.16 -17.92
C LYS A 75 -11.91 -12.93 -17.57
N GLY A 76 -11.32 -11.87 -17.00
CA GLY A 76 -12.06 -10.70 -16.53
C GLY A 76 -12.79 -10.92 -15.19
N ASN A 77 -12.31 -11.85 -14.36
CA ASN A 77 -12.78 -12.01 -12.98
C ASN A 77 -12.05 -11.06 -12.02
N ILE A 78 -10.81 -10.73 -12.34
CA ILE A 78 -10.02 -9.76 -11.57
C ILE A 78 -9.53 -8.61 -12.44
N GLU A 79 -9.54 -7.40 -11.88
CA GLU A 79 -8.87 -6.23 -12.40
C GLU A 79 -7.58 -6.03 -11.59
N ILE A 80 -6.43 -5.90 -12.25
CA ILE A 80 -5.15 -5.59 -11.57
C ILE A 80 -4.85 -4.12 -11.78
N ILE A 81 -4.57 -3.40 -10.69
CA ILE A 81 -4.30 -1.96 -10.71
C ILE A 81 -2.84 -1.64 -10.37
N GLY A 82 -2.40 -0.45 -10.77
CA GLY A 82 -1.05 0.05 -10.53
C GLY A 82 -0.76 0.36 -9.07
N THR A 83 0.52 0.32 -8.71
CA THR A 83 1.06 0.73 -7.41
C THR A 83 2.55 1.03 -7.51
N ALA A 84 3.24 1.18 -6.38
CA ALA A 84 4.69 1.26 -6.30
C ALA A 84 5.30 -0.11 -5.93
N LYS A 85 6.37 -0.52 -6.64
CA LYS A 85 6.90 -1.90 -6.62
C LYS A 85 7.26 -2.43 -5.24
N PHE A 86 8.04 -1.67 -4.48
CA PHE A 86 8.52 -2.07 -3.15
C PHE A 86 7.70 -1.48 -2.01
N HIS A 87 6.48 -1.02 -2.29
CA HIS A 87 5.54 -0.53 -1.29
C HIS A 87 6.09 0.61 -0.39
N PRO A 88 6.74 1.63 -0.96
CA PRO A 88 7.18 2.78 -0.17
C PRO A 88 6.00 3.64 0.28
N LEU A 89 6.16 4.35 1.40
CA LEU A 89 5.20 5.39 1.75
C LEU A 89 5.46 6.62 0.90
N LEU A 90 4.75 6.74 -0.21
CA LEU A 90 5.02 7.72 -1.26
C LEU A 90 5.18 9.17 -0.79
N PRO A 91 4.34 9.69 0.17
CA PRO A 91 4.45 11.09 0.59
C PRO A 91 5.74 11.47 1.32
N ILE A 92 6.55 10.50 1.77
CA ILE A 92 7.78 10.76 2.54
C ILE A 92 9.07 10.39 1.82
N ILE A 93 9.00 9.89 0.59
CA ILE A 93 10.15 9.62 -0.26
C ILE A 93 10.32 10.72 -1.33
N PRO A 94 11.52 10.88 -1.92
CA PRO A 94 11.74 11.86 -2.99
C PRO A 94 10.86 11.62 -4.22
N GLU A 95 10.41 12.69 -4.88
CA GLU A 95 9.51 12.61 -6.06
C GLU A 95 10.08 11.76 -7.19
N LYS A 96 11.39 11.88 -7.47
CA LYS A 96 12.07 11.06 -8.48
C LYS A 96 11.93 9.56 -8.18
N GLU A 97 11.97 9.20 -6.89
CA GLU A 97 11.83 7.82 -6.46
C GLU A 97 10.37 7.36 -6.49
N VAL A 98 9.41 8.26 -6.27
CA VAL A 98 7.97 7.96 -6.48
C VAL A 98 7.75 7.51 -7.92
N ALA A 99 8.18 8.32 -8.90
CA ALA A 99 8.03 7.99 -10.31
C ALA A 99 8.76 6.67 -10.68
N ARG A 100 9.98 6.49 -10.16
CA ARG A 100 10.76 5.27 -10.38
C ARG A 100 10.08 4.03 -9.82
N GLN A 101 9.59 4.06 -8.59
CA GLN A 101 8.90 2.93 -7.96
C GLN A 101 7.63 2.52 -8.72
N ILE A 102 6.90 3.50 -9.24
CA ILE A 102 5.72 3.27 -10.08
C ILE A 102 6.13 2.64 -11.41
N GLN A 103 7.19 3.14 -12.05
CA GLN A 103 7.69 2.59 -13.31
C GLN A 103 8.19 1.16 -13.16
N LEU A 104 8.94 0.87 -12.10
CA LEU A 104 9.40 -0.49 -11.78
C LEU A 104 8.22 -1.46 -11.58
N ASN A 105 7.10 -1.00 -11.00
CA ASN A 105 5.90 -1.82 -10.87
C ASN A 105 5.24 -2.09 -12.22
N ARG A 106 5.15 -1.08 -13.09
CA ARG A 106 4.63 -1.24 -14.47
C ARG A 106 5.42 -2.29 -15.25
N GLU A 107 6.74 -2.22 -15.21
CA GLU A 107 7.63 -3.19 -15.87
C GLU A 107 7.41 -4.60 -15.31
N THR A 108 7.25 -4.73 -14.00
CA THR A 108 6.94 -6.01 -13.37
C THR A 108 5.57 -6.54 -13.80
N ASN A 109 4.54 -5.71 -13.81
CA ASN A 109 3.21 -6.09 -14.27
C ASN A 109 3.21 -6.50 -15.75
N LEU A 110 3.93 -5.77 -16.59
CA LEU A 110 4.10 -6.11 -18.01
C LEU A 110 4.76 -7.50 -18.16
N HIS A 111 5.78 -7.79 -17.37
CA HIS A 111 6.44 -9.10 -17.37
C HIS A 111 5.50 -10.24 -16.98
N TYR A 112 4.76 -10.08 -15.87
CA TYR A 112 3.91 -11.16 -15.35
C TYR A 112 2.55 -11.28 -16.04
N PHE A 113 1.96 -10.20 -16.53
CA PHE A 113 0.60 -10.17 -17.10
C PHE A 113 0.55 -9.89 -18.61
N GLY A 114 1.70 -9.57 -19.22
CA GLY A 114 1.80 -9.30 -20.67
C GLY A 114 1.17 -7.97 -21.11
N LYS A 115 0.73 -7.14 -20.16
CA LYS A 115 0.15 -5.82 -20.43
C LYS A 115 0.39 -4.87 -19.26
N ASP A 116 0.45 -3.58 -19.52
CA ASP A 116 0.34 -2.54 -18.49
C ASP A 116 -1.10 -2.53 -17.98
N THR A 117 -1.25 -2.71 -16.71
CA THR A 117 -2.45 -3.33 -16.17
C THR A 117 -3.60 -2.39 -15.91
N SER A 118 -3.45 -1.08 -15.80
CA SER A 118 -4.66 -0.33 -15.57
C SER A 118 -4.52 1.18 -15.56
N SER A 119 -5.67 1.82 -15.71
CA SER A 119 -5.87 3.26 -15.50
C SER A 119 -5.99 3.65 -14.02
N GLY A 120 -6.05 2.67 -13.09
CA GLY A 120 -6.21 2.89 -11.65
C GLY A 120 -4.92 2.73 -10.86
N PHE A 121 -4.82 3.46 -9.74
CA PHE A 121 -3.65 3.44 -8.87
C PHE A 121 -4.04 3.25 -7.40
N PHE A 122 -3.34 2.35 -6.72
CA PHE A 122 -3.39 2.16 -5.27
C PHE A 122 -2.12 2.73 -4.63
N PRO A 123 -2.18 3.86 -3.94
CA PRO A 123 -1.05 4.34 -3.16
C PRO A 123 -0.78 3.37 -2.00
N PRO A 124 0.46 2.88 -1.82
CA PRO A 124 0.78 2.07 -0.66
C PRO A 124 0.28 2.69 0.64
N GLU A 125 -0.37 1.88 1.50
CA GLU A 125 -1.01 2.31 2.76
C GLU A 125 -2.17 3.32 2.54
N LEU A 126 -2.69 3.47 1.33
CA LEU A 126 -3.56 4.58 0.91
C LEU A 126 -2.99 5.95 1.30
N ALA A 127 -1.65 6.05 1.37
CA ALA A 127 -0.96 7.25 1.81
C ALA A 127 -0.86 8.27 0.66
N ILE A 128 -1.49 9.42 0.86
CA ILE A 128 -1.58 10.50 -0.13
C ILE A 128 -1.26 11.87 0.45
N ASN A 129 -0.89 12.76 -0.44
CA ASN A 129 -0.94 14.21 -0.32
C ASN A 129 -1.17 14.81 -1.71
N ASP A 130 -1.33 16.13 -1.81
CA ASP A 130 -1.61 16.82 -3.08
C ASP A 130 -0.56 16.52 -4.14
N ASN A 131 0.71 16.44 -3.74
CA ASN A 131 1.83 16.17 -4.64
C ASN A 131 1.78 14.74 -5.21
N ILE A 132 1.48 13.75 -4.39
CA ILE A 132 1.33 12.35 -4.86
C ILE A 132 0.16 12.23 -5.82
N LEU A 133 -0.97 12.86 -5.55
CA LEU A 133 -2.11 12.86 -6.47
C LEU A 133 -1.77 13.49 -7.82
N LYS A 134 -0.96 14.56 -7.82
CA LYS A 134 -0.44 15.19 -9.03
C LYS A 134 0.47 14.23 -9.81
N ILE A 135 1.46 13.63 -9.16
CA ILE A 135 2.40 12.68 -9.80
C ILE A 135 1.65 11.47 -10.41
N ILE A 136 0.68 10.89 -9.68
CA ILE A 136 -0.16 9.80 -10.18
C ILE A 136 -0.86 10.22 -11.49
N LYS A 137 -1.43 11.43 -11.53
CA LYS A 137 -2.09 11.96 -12.73
C LYS A 137 -1.11 12.19 -13.89
N GLU A 138 0.04 12.77 -13.61
CA GLU A 138 1.10 13.03 -14.60
C GLU A 138 1.67 11.74 -15.21
N LEU A 139 1.71 10.66 -14.44
CA LEU A 139 2.09 9.33 -14.91
C LEU A 139 0.98 8.60 -15.68
N GLY A 140 -0.15 9.27 -15.97
CA GLY A 140 -1.21 8.78 -16.86
C GLY A 140 -2.30 7.97 -16.19
N TYR A 141 -2.32 7.85 -14.87
CA TYR A 141 -3.45 7.22 -14.18
C TYR A 141 -4.70 8.12 -14.23
N THR A 142 -5.86 7.50 -14.38
CA THR A 142 -7.14 8.23 -14.50
C THR A 142 -7.90 8.29 -13.18
N TRP A 143 -7.64 7.33 -12.29
CA TRP A 143 -8.27 7.27 -10.98
C TRP A 143 -7.33 6.70 -9.90
N THR A 144 -7.65 7.00 -8.67
CA THR A 144 -7.00 6.44 -7.48
C THR A 144 -8.02 6.21 -6.38
N ILE A 145 -7.66 5.35 -5.42
CA ILE A 145 -8.44 5.12 -4.20
C ILE A 145 -7.72 5.76 -3.00
N VAL A 146 -8.49 6.33 -2.09
CA VAL A 146 -8.03 6.93 -0.85
C VAL A 146 -8.87 6.44 0.33
N SER A 147 -8.34 6.54 1.55
CA SER A 147 -9.11 6.25 2.76
C SER A 147 -10.26 7.23 2.93
N GLY A 148 -11.37 6.80 3.52
CA GLY A 148 -12.52 7.66 3.80
C GLY A 148 -12.18 8.85 4.70
N ILE A 149 -11.19 8.69 5.60
CA ILE A 149 -10.73 9.80 6.46
C ILE A 149 -10.12 10.96 5.66
N ALA A 150 -9.65 10.72 4.44
CA ALA A 150 -9.18 11.75 3.53
C ALA A 150 -10.29 12.71 3.08
N SER A 151 -11.56 12.35 3.22
CA SER A 151 -12.68 13.19 2.81
C SER A 151 -12.70 14.50 3.56
N GLU A 152 -12.74 15.61 2.82
CA GLU A 152 -12.77 16.95 3.37
C GLU A 152 -14.02 17.20 4.23
N LEU A 153 -15.16 16.61 3.81
CA LEU A 153 -16.45 16.74 4.47
C LEU A 153 -16.73 15.65 5.53
N GLY A 154 -15.79 14.74 5.76
CA GLY A 154 -16.00 13.56 6.62
C GLY A 154 -17.05 12.58 6.07
N LYS A 155 -17.41 12.69 4.80
CA LYS A 155 -18.34 11.83 4.06
C LYS A 155 -17.99 11.80 2.58
N TRP A 156 -18.41 10.76 1.90
CA TRP A 156 -18.26 10.58 0.44
C TRP A 156 -19.60 10.18 -0.18
N PHE A 157 -19.69 10.32 -1.49
CA PHE A 157 -20.90 9.96 -2.23
C PHE A 157 -20.86 8.46 -2.60
N THR A 158 -22.04 7.85 -2.63
CA THR A 158 -22.25 6.45 -3.03
C THR A 158 -23.06 6.31 -4.31
N ASP A 159 -23.40 7.43 -4.95
CA ASP A 159 -24.27 7.56 -6.11
C ASP A 159 -23.66 8.36 -7.25
N LYS A 160 -22.46 8.89 -7.04
CA LYS A 160 -21.71 9.68 -8.02
C LYS A 160 -20.21 9.68 -7.73
N ILE A 161 -19.44 9.96 -8.75
CA ILE A 161 -17.97 9.95 -8.74
C ILE A 161 -17.48 11.40 -8.66
N GLN A 162 -16.40 11.61 -7.92
CA GLN A 162 -15.75 12.90 -7.79
C GLN A 162 -14.36 12.92 -8.45
N LYS A 163 -13.94 14.09 -8.91
CA LYS A 163 -12.57 14.34 -9.40
C LYS A 163 -11.88 15.36 -8.51
N ASN A 164 -10.56 15.30 -8.42
CA ASN A 164 -9.80 16.41 -7.88
C ASN A 164 -9.65 17.56 -8.93
N GLN A 165 -9.00 18.64 -8.55
CA GLN A 165 -8.81 19.79 -9.43
C GLN A 165 -7.97 19.46 -10.69
N GLN A 166 -7.11 18.45 -10.63
CA GLN A 166 -6.30 17.96 -11.76
C GLN A 166 -7.06 16.99 -12.68
N GLY A 167 -8.32 16.69 -12.37
CA GLY A 167 -9.15 15.77 -13.16
C GLY A 167 -8.87 14.28 -12.88
N LEU A 168 -8.14 13.95 -11.81
CA LEU A 168 -7.99 12.58 -11.32
C LEU A 168 -9.26 12.18 -10.58
N ILE A 169 -9.86 11.05 -10.93
CA ILE A 169 -11.00 10.48 -10.21
C ILE A 169 -10.52 9.97 -8.85
N ILE A 170 -11.27 10.31 -7.81
CA ILE A 170 -10.98 9.92 -6.42
C ILE A 170 -12.08 9.01 -5.92
N PHE A 171 -11.75 7.74 -5.69
CA PHE A 171 -12.61 6.80 -4.98
C PHE A 171 -12.29 6.82 -3.48
N TYR A 172 -13.33 6.88 -2.67
CA TYR A 172 -13.20 6.80 -1.23
C TYR A 172 -13.54 5.40 -0.73
N ARG A 173 -12.61 4.78 -0.02
CA ARG A 173 -12.83 3.54 0.72
C ARG A 173 -13.84 3.78 1.83
N ASP A 174 -14.81 2.89 1.99
CA ASP A 174 -15.62 2.86 3.20
C ASP A 174 -14.79 2.29 4.36
N ASP A 175 -14.22 3.16 5.18
CA ASP A 175 -13.32 2.77 6.26
C ASP A 175 -14.02 1.94 7.34
N ILE A 176 -15.31 2.22 7.60
CA ILE A 176 -16.08 1.52 8.63
C ILE A 176 -16.33 0.08 8.20
N ILE A 177 -16.89 -0.10 7.02
CA ILE A 177 -17.23 -1.44 6.52
C ILE A 177 -15.97 -2.25 6.22
N SER A 178 -14.97 -1.64 5.59
CA SER A 178 -13.69 -2.32 5.34
C SER A 178 -13.02 -2.79 6.64
N ASN A 179 -13.01 -1.97 7.68
CA ASN A 179 -12.46 -2.35 8.98
C ASN A 179 -13.32 -3.41 9.68
N LYS A 180 -14.66 -3.33 9.60
CA LYS A 180 -15.53 -4.41 10.13
C LYS A 180 -15.21 -5.75 9.49
N ILE A 181 -14.95 -5.79 8.17
CA ILE A 181 -14.53 -7.00 7.48
C ILE A 181 -13.11 -7.40 7.92
N ALA A 182 -12.14 -6.50 7.88
CA ALA A 182 -10.74 -6.78 8.17
C ALA A 182 -10.49 -7.32 9.58
N PHE A 183 -11.32 -6.94 10.55
CA PHE A 183 -11.22 -7.37 11.95
C PHE A 183 -12.29 -8.39 12.36
N ASN A 184 -12.99 -9.00 11.42
CA ASN A 184 -14.06 -9.98 11.65
C ASN A 184 -15.16 -9.48 12.61
N HIS A 185 -15.57 -8.22 12.42
CA HIS A 185 -16.62 -7.59 13.23
C HIS A 185 -18.00 -7.59 12.55
N ILE A 186 -18.13 -8.27 11.42
CA ILE A 186 -19.38 -8.41 10.68
C ILE A 186 -19.49 -9.81 10.07
N PRO A 187 -20.54 -10.59 10.36
CA PRO A 187 -20.81 -11.86 9.71
C PRO A 187 -21.18 -11.66 8.22
N ALA A 188 -20.99 -12.68 7.39
CA ALA A 188 -21.30 -12.64 5.96
C ALA A 188 -22.78 -12.30 5.67
N GLU A 189 -23.71 -12.93 6.40
CA GLU A 189 -25.15 -12.65 6.28
C GLU A 189 -25.47 -11.19 6.62
N ASP A 190 -24.92 -10.66 7.69
CA ASP A 190 -25.14 -9.27 8.11
C ASP A 190 -24.54 -8.29 7.10
N PHE A 191 -23.40 -8.62 6.52
CA PHE A 191 -22.82 -7.80 5.46
C PHE A 191 -23.73 -7.75 4.23
N VAL A 192 -24.25 -8.90 3.78
CA VAL A 192 -25.15 -8.92 2.61
C VAL A 192 -26.50 -8.29 2.94
N ASN A 193 -27.19 -8.76 3.99
CA ASN A 193 -28.57 -8.35 4.26
C ASN A 193 -28.65 -6.91 4.79
N LYS A 194 -27.80 -6.54 5.75
CA LYS A 194 -27.88 -5.21 6.38
C LYS A 194 -27.11 -4.14 5.61
N VAL A 195 -25.93 -4.47 5.03
CA VAL A 195 -25.09 -3.48 4.36
C VAL A 195 -25.40 -3.38 2.87
N LEU A 196 -25.45 -4.50 2.16
CA LEU A 196 -25.70 -4.48 0.70
C LEU A 196 -27.18 -4.32 0.37
N LEU A 197 -28.07 -5.07 0.99
CA LEU A 197 -29.52 -5.00 0.74
C LEU A 197 -30.20 -3.87 1.55
N GLY A 198 -29.57 -3.38 2.60
CA GLY A 198 -30.08 -2.26 3.40
C GLY A 198 -31.18 -2.66 4.40
N GLU A 199 -31.34 -3.94 4.70
CA GLU A 199 -32.32 -4.42 5.66
C GLU A 199 -31.94 -3.96 7.09
N ASN A 200 -32.75 -3.06 7.66
CA ASN A 200 -32.61 -2.57 9.04
C ASN A 200 -31.26 -1.96 9.43
N TYR A 201 -30.46 -1.47 8.45
CA TYR A 201 -29.17 -0.85 8.76
C TYR A 201 -29.38 0.55 9.35
N LYS A 202 -29.27 0.65 10.68
CA LYS A 202 -29.08 1.94 11.36
C LYS A 202 -27.58 2.22 11.33
N ALA A 203 -27.19 3.36 10.74
CA ALA A 203 -25.81 3.80 10.77
C ALA A 203 -25.35 3.97 12.22
N GLU A 204 -24.47 3.10 12.71
CA GLU A 204 -23.81 3.27 13.99
C GLU A 204 -22.83 4.44 13.90
N GLU A 205 -22.95 5.40 14.80
CA GLU A 205 -21.92 6.41 14.98
C GLU A 205 -20.67 5.74 15.55
N SER A 206 -19.54 5.83 14.87
CA SER A 206 -18.30 5.33 15.41
C SER A 206 -17.96 6.09 16.69
N LYS A 207 -17.57 5.38 17.76
CA LYS A 207 -17.12 5.99 19.02
C LYS A 207 -15.82 6.82 18.85
N GLU A 208 -15.18 6.74 17.72
CA GLU A 208 -13.91 7.44 17.39
C GLU A 208 -14.10 8.77 16.64
N GLY A 209 -15.29 9.32 16.67
CA GLY A 209 -15.54 10.72 16.32
C GLY A 209 -15.77 11.02 14.84
N LYS A 210 -16.55 11.96 14.64
CA LYS A 210 -16.94 12.93 13.59
C LYS A 210 -16.58 12.68 12.10
N TYR A 211 -15.72 11.71 11.72
CA TYR A 211 -15.10 11.70 10.39
C TYR A 211 -15.60 10.61 9.43
N CYS A 212 -16.47 9.72 9.85
CA CYS A 212 -16.98 8.62 9.02
C CYS A 212 -18.50 8.54 9.06
N LYS A 213 -19.18 9.55 8.54
CA LYS A 213 -20.62 9.46 8.30
C LYS A 213 -20.87 9.13 6.83
N ARG A 214 -21.43 7.94 6.56
CA ARG A 214 -22.05 7.62 5.29
C ARG A 214 -23.15 8.66 5.02
N GLY A 215 -22.97 9.51 4.01
CA GLY A 215 -23.97 10.49 3.63
C GLY A 215 -25.13 9.81 2.93
N ILE A 216 -26.08 9.27 3.69
CA ILE A 216 -27.32 8.74 3.14
C ILE A 216 -28.20 9.95 2.77
N LYS A 217 -28.26 10.30 1.50
CA LYS A 217 -29.45 10.88 0.90
C LYS A 217 -30.05 9.82 -0.02
N GLN A 218 -31.29 9.46 0.23
CA GLN A 218 -32.08 8.62 -0.64
C GLN A 218 -31.96 9.08 -2.08
N ILE A 219 -31.44 8.26 -2.95
CA ILE A 219 -31.41 8.48 -4.39
C ILE A 219 -31.96 7.26 -5.09
N PRO A 220 -32.80 7.45 -6.12
CA PRO A 220 -33.87 6.50 -6.44
C PRO A 220 -33.45 5.18 -7.08
N ASN A 221 -32.24 5.00 -7.65
CA ASN A 221 -32.07 3.86 -8.58
C ASN A 221 -30.81 2.99 -8.45
N SER A 222 -29.72 3.42 -7.85
CA SER A 222 -28.55 2.56 -7.57
C SER A 222 -27.49 3.25 -6.71
N GLU A 223 -26.75 2.47 -5.94
CA GLU A 223 -25.65 2.92 -5.10
C GLU A 223 -24.47 1.98 -5.20
N PHE A 224 -23.28 2.48 -4.91
CA PHE A 224 -22.08 1.65 -4.78
C PHE A 224 -21.48 1.68 -3.37
N LEU A 225 -20.83 0.58 -3.02
CA LEU A 225 -19.99 0.44 -1.84
C LEU A 225 -18.58 0.06 -2.30
N ILE A 226 -17.58 0.78 -1.81
CA ILE A 226 -16.17 0.47 -2.04
C ILE A 226 -15.55 -0.02 -0.74
N THR A 227 -15.10 -1.28 -0.73
CA THR A 227 -14.28 -1.84 0.34
C THR A 227 -12.86 -2.07 -0.15
N ALA A 228 -11.87 -1.77 0.68
CA ALA A 228 -10.47 -2.04 0.37
C ALA A 228 -9.75 -2.47 1.65
N LEU A 229 -9.05 -3.59 1.60
CA LEU A 229 -8.37 -4.19 2.75
C LEU A 229 -7.25 -5.14 2.28
N ASP A 230 -6.40 -5.54 3.22
CA ASP A 230 -5.37 -6.53 2.95
C ASP A 230 -6.01 -7.86 2.55
N GLY A 231 -5.60 -8.39 1.41
CA GLY A 231 -6.05 -9.72 0.97
C GLY A 231 -5.58 -10.82 1.91
N GLU A 232 -4.44 -10.60 2.59
CA GLU A 232 -3.90 -11.48 3.62
C GLU A 232 -4.83 -11.67 4.82
N THR A 233 -5.83 -10.81 4.98
CA THR A 233 -6.95 -11.00 5.95
C THR A 233 -7.63 -12.35 5.74
N PHE A 234 -7.74 -12.80 4.48
CA PHE A 234 -8.50 -13.99 4.11
C PHE A 234 -7.62 -15.25 4.09
N GLY A 235 -7.28 -15.75 5.28
CA GLY A 235 -6.56 -17.00 5.47
C GLY A 235 -5.23 -16.88 6.20
N HIS A 236 -4.56 -15.71 6.16
CA HIS A 236 -3.32 -15.49 6.89
C HIS A 236 -3.54 -14.75 8.22
N HIS A 237 -4.16 -13.57 8.20
CA HIS A 237 -4.46 -12.83 9.44
C HIS A 237 -5.56 -13.51 10.25
N ILE A 238 -6.58 -14.02 9.55
CA ILE A 238 -7.70 -14.76 10.15
C ILE A 238 -7.81 -16.10 9.41
N ALA A 239 -7.53 -17.19 10.12
CA ALA A 239 -7.52 -18.54 9.53
C ALA A 239 -8.87 -18.90 8.90
N ASN A 240 -8.85 -19.43 7.69
CA ASN A 240 -10.02 -19.87 6.91
C ASN A 240 -11.06 -18.77 6.64
N TYR A 241 -10.68 -17.48 6.75
CA TYR A 241 -11.65 -16.40 6.62
C TYR A 241 -12.17 -16.23 5.20
N GLN A 242 -11.43 -16.66 4.18
CA GLN A 242 -11.93 -16.77 2.81
C GLN A 242 -13.17 -17.68 2.73
N ASP A 243 -13.21 -18.79 3.47
CA ASP A 243 -14.34 -19.73 3.47
C ASP A 243 -15.47 -19.26 4.41
N ILE A 244 -15.10 -18.73 5.58
CA ILE A 244 -16.05 -18.29 6.60
C ILE A 244 -16.80 -17.02 6.19
N PHE A 245 -16.14 -16.12 5.44
CA PHE A 245 -16.72 -14.84 5.06
C PHE A 245 -16.91 -14.70 3.54
N LEU A 246 -15.84 -14.65 2.74
CA LEU A 246 -15.97 -14.30 1.32
C LEU A 246 -16.79 -15.31 0.54
N GLN A 247 -16.57 -16.59 0.71
CA GLN A 247 -17.31 -17.64 0.02
C GLN A 247 -18.81 -17.57 0.35
N GLN A 248 -19.13 -17.34 1.63
CA GLN A 248 -20.53 -17.17 2.03
C GLN A 248 -21.14 -15.91 1.43
N VAL A 249 -20.43 -14.80 1.43
CA VAL A 249 -20.88 -13.55 0.79
C VAL A 249 -21.13 -13.78 -0.70
N TYR A 250 -20.23 -14.46 -1.40
CA TYR A 250 -20.39 -14.72 -2.85
C TYR A 250 -21.59 -15.60 -3.14
N HIS A 251 -21.79 -16.67 -2.38
CA HIS A 251 -23.00 -17.49 -2.50
C HIS A 251 -24.27 -16.67 -2.25
N LEU A 252 -24.32 -15.85 -1.20
CA LEU A 252 -25.47 -15.01 -0.92
C LEU A 252 -25.74 -14.00 -2.05
N ILE A 253 -24.71 -13.39 -2.62
CA ILE A 253 -24.85 -12.47 -3.76
C ILE A 253 -25.41 -13.20 -5.00
N GLU A 254 -24.97 -14.42 -5.25
CA GLU A 254 -25.47 -15.23 -6.37
C GLU A 254 -26.97 -15.60 -6.24
N TYR A 255 -27.52 -15.58 -5.01
CA TYR A 255 -28.97 -15.69 -4.78
C TYR A 255 -29.74 -14.39 -5.02
N HIS A 256 -29.06 -13.24 -5.09
CA HIS A 256 -29.68 -11.92 -5.29
C HIS A 256 -29.16 -11.18 -6.53
N PRO A 257 -29.14 -11.82 -7.72
CA PRO A 257 -28.50 -11.26 -8.91
C PRO A 257 -29.19 -9.99 -9.46
N SER A 258 -30.47 -9.77 -9.10
CA SER A 258 -31.22 -8.57 -9.46
C SER A 258 -30.90 -7.35 -8.57
N ASP A 259 -30.43 -7.58 -7.34
CA ASP A 259 -30.33 -6.56 -6.30
C ASP A 259 -28.88 -6.17 -6.00
N ILE A 260 -27.93 -7.11 -6.13
CA ILE A 260 -26.52 -6.90 -5.85
C ILE A 260 -25.69 -7.30 -7.07
N LYS A 261 -24.69 -6.46 -7.41
CA LYS A 261 -23.68 -6.77 -8.42
C LYS A 261 -22.30 -6.48 -7.89
N THR A 262 -21.37 -7.42 -8.04
CA THR A 262 -19.96 -7.15 -7.87
C THR A 262 -19.40 -6.51 -9.15
N VAL A 263 -18.57 -5.49 -9.01
CA VAL A 263 -17.99 -4.73 -10.12
C VAL A 263 -16.53 -4.39 -9.82
N PHE A 264 -15.76 -4.12 -10.87
CA PHE A 264 -14.45 -3.50 -10.69
C PHE A 264 -14.59 -2.03 -10.25
N LEU A 265 -13.56 -1.49 -9.62
CA LEU A 265 -13.56 -0.05 -9.33
C LEU A 265 -13.65 0.76 -10.63
N SER A 266 -12.99 0.33 -11.70
CA SER A 266 -13.06 1.00 -13.00
C SER A 266 -14.48 0.99 -13.60
N ASP A 267 -15.27 -0.08 -13.40
CA ASP A 267 -16.66 -0.17 -13.91
C ASP A 267 -17.54 0.96 -13.34
N LEU A 268 -17.24 1.43 -12.13
CA LEU A 268 -18.01 2.52 -11.50
C LEU A 268 -17.95 3.83 -12.30
N ILE A 269 -16.90 4.03 -13.10
CA ILE A 269 -16.72 5.25 -13.92
C ILE A 269 -17.80 5.36 -14.99
N ASP A 270 -18.19 4.23 -15.55
CA ASP A 270 -19.22 4.16 -16.60
C ASP A 270 -20.64 4.02 -16.02
N LEU A 271 -20.75 3.45 -14.81
CA LEU A 271 -22.03 3.21 -14.15
C LEU A 271 -22.61 4.43 -13.44
N PHE A 272 -21.76 5.37 -13.00
CA PHE A 272 -22.20 6.47 -12.17
C PHE A 272 -21.76 7.84 -12.74
N PRO A 273 -22.61 8.87 -12.61
CA PRO A 273 -22.27 10.19 -13.13
C PRO A 273 -21.09 10.79 -12.34
N THR A 274 -20.18 11.44 -13.06
CA THR A 274 -19.16 12.28 -12.43
C THR A 274 -19.76 13.61 -12.02
N ALA A 275 -19.73 13.94 -10.74
CA ALA A 275 -20.25 15.18 -10.22
C ALA A 275 -19.46 15.71 -9.02
N GLY A 276 -19.00 16.94 -9.12
CA GLY A 276 -18.31 17.66 -8.06
C GLY A 276 -16.78 17.46 -8.06
N ILE A 277 -16.14 18.41 -7.40
CA ILE A 277 -14.71 18.44 -7.15
C ILE A 277 -14.49 18.07 -5.68
N THR A 278 -13.46 17.28 -5.42
CA THR A 278 -13.02 16.93 -4.07
C THR A 278 -11.53 17.24 -3.89
N LYS A 279 -11.17 17.58 -2.66
CA LYS A 279 -9.77 17.80 -2.26
C LYS A 279 -9.45 16.85 -1.09
N PRO A 280 -8.91 15.65 -1.36
CA PRO A 280 -8.57 14.73 -0.30
C PRO A 280 -7.49 15.31 0.63
N LYS A 281 -7.67 15.15 1.95
CA LYS A 281 -6.68 15.54 2.95
C LYS A 281 -5.49 14.58 2.92
N PRO A 282 -4.26 15.06 3.17
CA PRO A 282 -3.12 14.19 3.41
C PRO A 282 -3.44 13.20 4.54
N SER A 283 -3.28 11.90 4.27
CA SER A 283 -3.59 10.83 5.22
C SER A 283 -3.16 9.48 4.67
N SER A 284 -3.29 8.45 5.49
CA SER A 284 -3.25 7.03 5.16
C SER A 284 -4.47 6.33 5.77
N TRP A 285 -4.69 5.06 5.47
CA TRP A 285 -5.78 4.30 6.10
C TRP A 285 -5.59 4.04 7.61
N SER A 286 -4.38 4.29 8.13
CA SER A 286 -4.06 4.17 9.56
C SER A 286 -4.05 5.51 10.29
N THR A 287 -4.36 6.60 9.61
CA THR A 287 -4.45 7.94 10.19
C THR A 287 -5.77 8.07 10.95
N THR A 288 -5.72 8.60 12.17
CA THR A 288 -6.94 8.87 12.96
C THR A 288 -7.32 10.34 12.93
N GLY A 289 -8.55 10.66 13.38
CA GLY A 289 -9.01 12.04 13.53
C GLY A 289 -8.09 12.86 14.43
N LYS A 290 -7.61 12.27 15.53
CA LYS A 290 -6.66 12.93 16.45
C LYS A 290 -5.32 13.22 15.75
N ASP A 291 -4.83 12.31 14.93
CA ASP A 291 -3.60 12.54 14.18
C ASP A 291 -3.75 13.73 13.23
N LEU A 292 -4.89 13.83 12.52
CA LEU A 292 -5.19 14.97 11.65
C LEU A 292 -5.29 16.30 12.41
N GLU A 293 -5.93 16.31 13.59
CA GLU A 293 -6.02 17.50 14.47
C GLU A 293 -4.64 18.00 14.91
N HIS A 294 -3.67 17.09 15.06
CA HIS A 294 -2.29 17.42 15.42
C HIS A 294 -1.36 17.62 14.20
N GLY A 295 -1.87 17.54 12.98
CA GLY A 295 -1.09 17.66 11.76
C GLY A 295 -0.12 16.48 11.49
N VAL A 296 -0.39 15.32 12.10
CA VAL A 296 0.43 14.11 11.94
C VAL A 296 -0.25 13.18 10.93
N TYR A 297 0.07 13.33 9.67
CA TYR A 297 -0.63 12.63 8.58
C TYR A 297 -0.22 11.16 8.42
N PHE A 298 0.99 10.80 8.83
CA PHE A 298 1.55 9.44 8.65
C PHE A 298 2.14 8.91 9.96
N PRO A 299 1.30 8.74 11.02
CA PRO A 299 1.78 8.51 12.39
C PRO A 299 2.56 7.20 12.56
N LEU A 300 2.26 6.16 11.77
CA LEU A 300 2.92 4.86 11.90
C LEU A 300 4.29 4.80 11.19
N TRP A 301 4.64 5.80 10.38
CA TRP A 301 5.89 5.82 9.59
C TRP A 301 6.80 7.01 9.88
N SER A 302 6.23 8.13 10.32
CA SER A 302 6.96 9.38 10.53
C SER A 302 6.33 10.21 11.65
N HIS A 303 6.24 9.64 12.85
CA HIS A 303 5.69 10.36 14.00
C HIS A 303 6.75 11.30 14.59
N PRO A 304 6.45 12.58 14.83
CA PRO A 304 7.43 13.58 15.27
C PRO A 304 8.02 13.33 16.68
N SER A 305 7.32 12.59 17.55
CA SER A 305 7.82 12.23 18.88
C SER A 305 8.54 10.87 18.91
N ASN A 306 8.49 10.06 17.85
CA ASN A 306 9.12 8.74 17.83
C ASN A 306 10.63 8.86 17.56
N PRO A 307 11.50 8.49 18.51
CA PRO A 307 12.95 8.65 18.36
C PRO A 307 13.52 7.72 17.26
N VAL A 308 12.94 6.54 17.05
CA VAL A 308 13.40 5.60 16.02
C VAL A 308 13.05 6.13 14.63
N HIS A 309 11.82 6.62 14.41
CA HIS A 309 11.45 7.28 13.15
C HIS A 309 12.37 8.47 12.83
N LYS A 310 12.75 9.27 13.85
CA LYS A 310 13.67 10.39 13.65
C LYS A 310 15.02 9.94 13.10
N VAL A 311 15.56 8.85 13.63
CA VAL A 311 16.85 8.33 13.17
C VAL A 311 16.73 7.66 11.80
N GLN A 312 15.69 6.84 11.57
CA GLN A 312 15.42 6.26 10.26
C GLN A 312 15.30 7.34 9.17
N ASN A 313 14.60 8.44 9.45
CA ASN A 313 14.47 9.56 8.53
C ASN A 313 15.80 10.27 8.24
N LYS A 314 16.72 10.36 9.23
CA LYS A 314 18.07 10.90 9.00
C LYS A 314 18.88 10.01 8.07
N ILE A 315 18.85 8.68 8.29
CA ILE A 315 19.51 7.70 7.42
C ILE A 315 18.96 7.82 6.00
N ALA A 316 17.63 7.81 5.85
CA ALA A 316 16.99 7.87 4.53
C ALA A 316 17.36 9.13 3.75
N LYS A 317 17.37 10.31 4.41
CA LYS A 317 17.74 11.58 3.77
C LYS A 317 19.22 11.63 3.36
N ALA A 318 20.13 11.14 4.20
CA ALA A 318 21.53 11.08 3.87
C ALA A 318 21.80 10.09 2.73
N LEU A 319 21.15 8.92 2.77
CA LEU A 319 21.25 7.91 1.72
C LEU A 319 20.70 8.44 0.38
N ASP A 320 19.57 9.13 0.36
CA ASP A 320 19.04 9.75 -0.85
C ASP A 320 20.02 10.74 -1.47
N LYS A 321 20.68 11.56 -0.65
CA LYS A 321 21.73 12.47 -1.12
C LYS A 321 22.87 11.70 -1.77
N LEU A 322 23.37 10.63 -1.16
CA LEU A 322 24.45 9.80 -1.69
C LEU A 322 24.07 9.13 -3.00
N ILE A 323 22.86 8.55 -3.09
CA ILE A 323 22.33 7.94 -4.31
C ILE A 323 22.16 8.99 -5.43
N SER A 324 21.74 10.22 -5.09
CA SER A 324 21.59 11.31 -6.06
C SER A 324 22.93 11.71 -6.70
N ILE A 325 24.00 11.68 -5.93
CA ILE A 325 25.36 11.85 -6.45
C ILE A 325 25.68 10.70 -7.43
N CYS A 326 25.45 9.46 -7.01
CA CYS A 326 25.68 8.29 -7.87
C CYS A 326 24.89 8.36 -9.19
N ASP A 327 23.60 8.72 -9.15
CA ASP A 327 22.75 8.88 -10.34
C ASP A 327 23.36 9.90 -11.32
N THR A 328 23.87 11.02 -10.80
CA THR A 328 24.51 12.07 -11.60
C THR A 328 25.74 11.55 -12.33
N TYR A 329 26.58 10.77 -11.65
CA TYR A 329 27.81 10.20 -12.23
C TYR A 329 27.56 9.01 -13.12
N TYR A 330 26.50 8.24 -12.85
CA TYR A 330 26.04 7.19 -13.75
C TYR A 330 25.64 7.73 -15.13
N LEU A 331 24.86 8.80 -15.17
CA LEU A 331 24.45 9.46 -16.42
C LEU A 331 25.63 9.99 -17.24
N LYS A 332 26.75 10.29 -16.59
CA LYS A 332 27.99 10.72 -17.27
C LYS A 332 28.92 9.56 -17.65
N ASN A 333 28.56 8.30 -17.36
CA ASN A 333 29.41 7.11 -17.50
C ASN A 333 30.74 7.21 -16.73
N LEU A 334 30.74 7.87 -15.57
CA LEU A 334 31.91 8.14 -14.74
C LEU A 334 31.92 7.36 -13.44
N ILE A 335 31.02 6.39 -13.25
CA ILE A 335 30.88 5.59 -12.03
C ILE A 335 31.14 4.12 -12.32
N ASP A 336 31.52 3.33 -11.31
CA ASP A 336 31.53 1.86 -11.43
C ASP A 336 30.09 1.35 -11.52
N GLN A 337 29.73 0.72 -12.64
CA GLN A 337 28.35 0.29 -12.91
C GLN A 337 27.92 -0.87 -12.04
N ASN A 338 28.82 -1.78 -11.64
CA ASN A 338 28.46 -2.94 -10.83
C ASN A 338 28.07 -2.53 -9.42
N TYR A 339 28.88 -1.68 -8.81
CA TYR A 339 28.54 -1.12 -7.50
C TYR A 339 27.34 -0.18 -7.55
N TYR A 340 27.20 0.61 -8.60
CA TYR A 340 26.00 1.44 -8.79
C TYR A 340 24.72 0.61 -8.91
N ASN A 341 24.74 -0.43 -9.71
CA ASN A 341 23.58 -1.33 -9.85
C ASN A 341 23.24 -2.01 -8.52
N SER A 342 24.24 -2.42 -7.76
CA SER A 342 24.06 -2.98 -6.42
C SER A 342 23.49 -1.93 -5.44
N ALA A 343 23.98 -0.69 -5.49
CA ALA A 343 23.47 0.41 -4.68
C ALA A 343 21.97 0.66 -4.97
N ARG A 344 21.59 0.75 -6.26
CA ARG A 344 20.19 0.92 -6.67
C ARG A 344 19.33 -0.28 -6.29
N TYR A 345 19.84 -1.50 -6.43
CA TYR A 345 19.12 -2.72 -6.03
C TYR A 345 18.71 -2.69 -4.54
N PHE A 346 19.64 -2.33 -3.66
CA PHE A 346 19.35 -2.24 -2.22
C PHE A 346 18.55 -0.99 -1.87
N TYR A 347 18.83 0.15 -2.52
CA TYR A 347 18.10 1.39 -2.25
C TYR A 347 16.64 1.29 -2.63
N ASP A 348 16.31 0.84 -3.84
CA ASP A 348 14.93 0.68 -4.30
C ASP A 348 14.11 -0.19 -3.33
N ARG A 349 14.70 -1.25 -2.81
CA ARG A 349 14.09 -2.17 -1.84
C ARG A 349 14.00 -1.59 -0.45
N SER A 350 14.97 -0.80 -0.03
CA SER A 350 15.02 -0.19 1.31
C SER A 350 13.93 0.85 1.56
N LEU A 351 13.28 1.34 0.49
CA LEU A 351 12.19 2.32 0.57
C LEU A 351 10.87 1.72 1.09
N TYR A 352 10.77 0.41 1.27
CA TYR A 352 9.54 -0.25 1.73
C TYR A 352 9.07 0.26 3.09
N SER A 353 7.77 0.46 3.23
CA SER A 353 7.15 1.14 4.37
C SER A 353 7.24 0.36 5.69
N CYS A 354 7.25 -0.99 5.64
CA CYS A 354 7.12 -1.82 6.84
C CYS A 354 8.24 -1.63 7.86
N SER A 355 9.47 -1.26 7.45
CA SER A 355 10.56 -1.03 8.41
C SER A 355 10.26 0.09 9.40
N SER A 356 9.58 1.14 8.95
CA SER A 356 9.13 2.25 9.81
C SER A 356 7.84 1.89 10.55
N TRP A 357 6.92 1.15 9.91
CA TRP A 357 5.71 0.65 10.56
C TRP A 357 6.02 -0.21 11.78
N TRP A 358 7.00 -1.12 11.68
CA TRP A 358 7.45 -1.94 12.81
C TRP A 358 8.09 -1.12 13.93
N ALA A 359 8.53 0.11 13.66
CA ALA A 359 9.06 1.05 14.62
C ALA A 359 8.00 1.96 15.26
N SER A 360 6.73 1.85 14.86
CA SER A 360 5.67 2.78 15.27
C SER A 360 5.32 2.70 16.76
N MET A 361 5.57 1.54 17.41
CA MET A 361 5.07 1.22 18.77
C MET A 361 3.54 1.29 18.86
N ARG A 362 2.87 1.33 17.72
CA ARG A 362 1.44 1.48 17.56
C ARG A 362 1.03 0.92 16.19
N PRO A 363 0.56 -0.30 16.05
CA PRO A 363 0.23 -1.29 17.09
C PRO A 363 1.39 -2.23 17.47
N SER A 364 2.53 -2.18 16.77
CA SER A 364 3.57 -3.20 16.85
C SER A 364 4.97 -2.62 17.09
N TRP A 365 5.84 -3.49 17.60
CA TRP A 365 7.26 -3.24 17.78
C TRP A 365 8.05 -4.50 17.42
N SER A 366 8.98 -4.40 16.47
CA SER A 366 9.89 -5.50 16.13
C SER A 366 11.29 -5.00 15.78
N PRO A 367 12.23 -4.99 16.75
CA PRO A 367 13.60 -4.52 16.49
C PRO A 367 14.30 -5.31 15.37
N ILE A 368 13.99 -6.60 15.21
CA ILE A 368 14.57 -7.44 14.15
C ILE A 368 14.13 -6.97 12.77
N LEU A 369 12.83 -6.68 12.58
CA LEU A 369 12.31 -6.24 11.29
C LEU A 369 12.71 -4.80 10.96
N ILE A 370 12.83 -3.95 11.98
CA ILE A 370 13.40 -2.61 11.83
C ILE A 370 14.85 -2.70 11.37
N PHE A 371 15.65 -3.57 12.02
CA PHE A 371 17.06 -3.79 11.68
C PHE A 371 17.21 -4.35 10.25
N LYS A 372 16.38 -5.32 9.82
CA LYS A 372 16.40 -5.83 8.44
C LYS A 372 16.30 -4.69 7.40
N GLY A 373 15.38 -3.72 7.63
CA GLY A 373 15.23 -2.55 6.75
C GLY A 373 16.42 -1.61 6.78
N ALA A 374 16.90 -1.28 7.98
CA ALA A 374 18.07 -0.42 8.14
C ALA A 374 19.34 -1.02 7.53
N ASN A 375 19.52 -2.35 7.62
CA ASN A 375 20.62 -3.06 6.98
C ASN A 375 20.58 -2.94 5.45
N MET A 376 19.41 -2.96 4.83
CA MET A 376 19.30 -2.70 3.38
C MET A 376 19.75 -1.28 3.03
N MET A 377 19.41 -0.28 3.84
CA MET A 377 19.91 1.10 3.67
C MET A 377 21.43 1.16 3.77
N MET A 378 22.03 0.43 4.72
CA MET A 378 23.49 0.36 4.86
C MET A 378 24.17 -0.32 3.68
N LEU A 379 23.59 -1.40 3.15
CA LEU A 379 24.10 -2.06 1.94
C LEU A 379 24.02 -1.14 0.72
N ALA A 380 22.94 -0.36 0.58
CA ALA A 380 22.83 0.65 -0.45
C ALA A 380 23.93 1.73 -0.30
N ALA A 381 24.14 2.24 0.91
CA ALA A 381 25.15 3.26 1.20
C ALA A 381 26.58 2.77 0.91
N LEU A 382 26.90 1.55 1.35
CA LEU A 382 28.22 0.95 1.10
C LEU A 382 28.50 0.81 -0.40
N ASN A 383 27.54 0.26 -1.15
CA ASN A 383 27.71 0.10 -2.60
C ASN A 383 27.77 1.45 -3.33
N ALA A 384 26.99 2.43 -2.89
CA ALA A 384 27.05 3.79 -3.45
C ALA A 384 28.43 4.44 -3.22
N LYS A 385 28.96 4.32 -2.00
CA LYS A 385 30.32 4.79 -1.69
C LYS A 385 31.34 4.09 -2.58
N LEU A 386 31.31 2.75 -2.68
CA LEU A 386 32.24 1.99 -3.52
C LEU A 386 32.14 2.38 -5.00
N ALA A 387 30.93 2.58 -5.51
CA ALA A 387 30.71 3.05 -6.88
C ALA A 387 31.41 4.37 -7.17
N LEU A 388 31.39 5.31 -6.23
CA LEU A 388 32.07 6.61 -6.32
C LEU A 388 33.58 6.50 -6.07
N THR A 389 34.02 5.64 -5.17
CA THR A 389 35.45 5.40 -4.89
C THR A 389 36.19 4.87 -6.13
N TYR A 390 35.58 3.92 -6.84
CA TYR A 390 36.13 3.35 -8.08
C TYR A 390 35.73 4.13 -9.33
N ALA A 391 35.06 5.26 -9.17
CA ALA A 391 34.69 6.13 -10.27
C ALA A 391 35.92 6.68 -10.99
N LYS A 392 35.82 6.84 -12.31
CA LYS A 392 36.85 7.50 -13.16
C LYS A 392 36.90 9.01 -12.96
N VAL A 393 36.38 9.51 -11.86
CA VAL A 393 36.28 10.94 -11.56
C VAL A 393 37.59 11.43 -11.01
N LYS A 394 38.12 12.50 -11.59
CA LYS A 394 39.33 13.20 -11.10
C LYS A 394 39.00 14.23 -10.00
N GLU A 395 37.72 14.44 -9.71
CA GLU A 395 37.25 15.47 -8.79
C GLU A 395 37.30 14.96 -7.35
N GLU A 396 38.38 15.28 -6.64
CA GLU A 396 38.69 14.82 -5.29
C GLU A 396 37.58 15.23 -4.29
N TYR A 397 37.00 16.42 -4.45
CA TYR A 397 35.93 16.93 -3.57
C TYR A 397 34.67 16.05 -3.52
N ILE A 398 34.37 15.26 -4.58
CA ILE A 398 33.21 14.38 -4.59
C ILE A 398 33.45 13.12 -3.77
N LYS A 399 34.69 12.63 -3.80
CA LYS A 399 35.08 11.52 -2.95
C LYS A 399 34.98 11.92 -1.49
N ASP A 400 35.44 13.14 -1.16
CA ASP A 400 35.38 13.70 0.20
C ASP A 400 33.91 13.87 0.64
N GLU A 401 33.05 14.48 -0.20
CA GLU A 401 31.63 14.63 0.10
C GLU A 401 30.93 13.27 0.29
N SER A 402 31.24 12.30 -0.57
CA SER A 402 30.65 10.96 -0.47
C SER A 402 31.10 10.21 0.79
N GLU A 403 32.36 10.41 1.22
CA GLU A 403 32.88 9.89 2.47
C GLU A 403 32.16 10.49 3.67
N GLU A 404 32.05 11.83 3.73
CA GLU A 404 31.32 12.52 4.80
C GLU A 404 29.87 12.06 4.93
N ILE A 405 29.16 11.90 3.81
CA ILE A 405 27.78 11.41 3.83
C ILE A 405 27.72 9.96 4.31
N TYR A 406 28.62 9.12 3.85
CA TYR A 406 28.69 7.73 4.30
C TYR A 406 28.97 7.62 5.79
N ASP A 407 29.88 8.43 6.33
CA ASP A 407 30.18 8.50 7.76
C ASP A 407 28.98 8.99 8.57
N GLN A 408 28.23 9.97 8.06
CA GLN A 408 26.97 10.38 8.68
C GLN A 408 25.95 9.23 8.73
N ILE A 409 25.81 8.45 7.65
CA ILE A 409 24.90 7.30 7.60
C ILE A 409 25.31 6.25 8.64
N THR A 410 26.59 5.91 8.72
CA THR A 410 27.10 4.93 9.70
C THR A 410 26.91 5.39 11.14
N ASN A 411 27.12 6.68 11.42
CA ASN A 411 26.84 7.27 12.72
C ASN A 411 25.35 7.21 13.08
N TYR A 412 24.45 7.53 12.15
CA TYR A 412 23.01 7.40 12.38
C TYR A 412 22.58 5.95 12.56
N PHE A 413 23.20 5.01 11.84
CA PHE A 413 22.95 3.59 12.04
C PHE A 413 23.35 3.14 13.46
N GLY A 414 24.49 3.58 13.98
CA GLY A 414 24.88 3.37 15.38
C GLY A 414 23.87 3.95 16.38
N GLN A 415 23.37 5.18 16.12
CA GLN A 415 22.30 5.79 16.91
C GLN A 415 21.00 4.96 16.86
N LEU A 416 20.64 4.41 15.69
CA LEU A 416 19.48 3.56 15.54
C LEU A 416 19.58 2.32 16.43
N LEU A 417 20.72 1.62 16.42
CA LEU A 417 20.94 0.45 17.28
C LEU A 417 20.78 0.79 18.77
N THR A 418 21.31 1.94 19.19
CA THR A 418 21.17 2.44 20.56
C THR A 418 19.70 2.70 20.92
N GLU A 419 18.95 3.37 20.03
CA GLU A 419 17.52 3.63 20.26
C GLU A 419 16.69 2.33 20.25
N LEU A 420 16.99 1.36 19.39
CA LEU A 420 16.31 0.06 19.38
C LEU A 420 16.47 -0.67 20.72
N SER A 421 17.71 -0.70 21.26
CA SER A 421 17.99 -1.31 22.56
C SER A 421 17.23 -0.60 23.68
N LYS A 422 17.30 0.73 23.73
CA LYS A 422 16.65 1.57 24.75
C LYS A 422 15.13 1.41 24.72
N GLN A 423 14.48 1.48 23.56
CA GLN A 423 13.03 1.37 23.44
C GLN A 423 12.55 -0.05 23.74
N SER A 424 13.30 -1.08 23.36
CA SER A 424 12.98 -2.47 23.73
C SER A 424 13.01 -2.68 25.25
N SER A 425 14.00 -2.10 25.94
CA SER A 425 14.09 -2.15 27.41
C SER A 425 12.93 -1.40 28.07
N ASN A 426 12.56 -0.23 27.58
CA ASN A 426 11.44 0.54 28.11
C ASN A 426 10.11 -0.21 27.98
N LEU A 427 9.87 -0.84 26.82
CA LEU A 427 8.64 -1.63 26.59
C LEU A 427 8.59 -2.90 27.46
N LEU A 428 9.73 -3.52 27.74
CA LEU A 428 9.81 -4.67 28.65
C LEU A 428 9.46 -4.23 30.06
N ASN A 429 10.06 -3.15 30.56
CA ASN A 429 9.80 -2.63 31.91
C ASN A 429 8.32 -2.21 32.10
N ALA A 430 7.72 -1.59 31.08
CA ALA A 430 6.30 -1.21 31.12
C ALA A 430 5.31 -2.40 31.12
N LYS A 431 5.75 -3.60 30.73
CA LYS A 431 4.94 -4.83 30.81
C LYS A 431 5.07 -5.55 32.16
N ILE A 432 6.12 -5.24 32.91
CA ILE A 432 6.41 -5.86 34.24
C ILE A 432 5.82 -5.00 35.37
N SER A 433 5.59 -3.72 35.16
CA SER A 433 4.89 -2.79 36.06
C SER A 433 3.39 -2.81 35.84
#